data_345f087a110124659da55b83fee7bd0c
#
_entry.id   345f087a110124659da55b83fee7bd0c
#
_cell.length_a   1.000
_cell.length_b   1.000
_cell.length_c   1.000
_cell.angle_alpha   90.00
_cell.angle_beta   90.00
_cell.angle_gamma   90.00
#
_symmetry.space_group_name_H-M   'P 1'
#
loop_
_entity.id
_entity.type
_entity.pdbx_description
1 polymer ?
#
loop_
_entity_poly.entity_id
_entity_poly.type
_entity_poly.pdbx_seq_one_letter_code
_entity_poly.pdbx_strand_id
1 'polypeptide(L)'
;MRQTELHLNAKGRELIETYRTKGLRHVREVNRAHILSALDRGISEAQIMAVLGVGRMIIWRTRAAYREGGAEYALHDVARPGKPRQYGTDVEAQVSALACSKPPAGAKRWTIALLEQAAQAQAGIGPISRETVRRLLKKTASSRGAS
;
A
#
# COMPACT_ATOMS: atom_id res chain seq x y z
N MET A 1 12.73 36.19 -0.93
CA MET A 1 13.55 35.19 -1.61
C MET A 1 13.05 33.79 -1.28
N ARG A 2 12.69 33.05 -2.31
CA ARG A 2 12.33 31.64 -2.08
C ARG A 2 13.59 30.85 -1.79
N GLN A 3 13.69 30.25 -0.62
CA GLN A 3 14.77 29.33 -0.32
C GLN A 3 14.53 28.04 -1.08
N THR A 4 15.28 27.86 -2.17
CA THR A 4 15.26 26.63 -2.96
C THR A 4 16.28 25.62 -2.44
N GLU A 5 17.14 26.04 -1.52
CA GLU A 5 18.20 25.21 -0.99
C GLU A 5 17.67 24.10 -0.07
N LEU A 6 18.15 22.92 -0.31
CA LEU A 6 17.87 21.74 0.50
C LEU A 6 19.21 21.10 0.89
N HIS A 7 19.35 20.77 2.15
CA HIS A 7 20.53 20.07 2.65
C HIS A 7 20.13 18.72 3.22
N LEU A 8 20.72 17.66 2.69
CA LEU A 8 20.47 16.29 3.14
C LEU A 8 21.40 15.95 4.30
N ASN A 9 20.89 15.17 5.25
CA ASN A 9 21.75 14.59 6.28
C ASN A 9 22.52 13.38 5.72
N ALA A 10 23.49 12.85 6.49
CA ALA A 10 24.32 11.73 6.03
C ALA A 10 23.51 10.49 5.66
N LYS A 11 22.51 10.13 6.46
CA LYS A 11 21.62 8.99 6.20
C LYS A 11 20.78 9.21 4.95
N GLY A 12 20.28 10.42 4.76
CA GLY A 12 19.51 10.79 3.58
C GLY A 12 20.32 10.70 2.31
N ARG A 13 21.57 11.18 2.34
CA ARG A 13 22.48 11.08 1.19
C ARG A 13 22.79 9.64 0.83
N GLU A 14 23.06 8.81 1.80
CA GLU A 14 23.34 7.39 1.59
C GLU A 14 22.14 6.67 0.96
N LEU A 15 20.95 6.88 1.49
CA LEU A 15 19.71 6.31 0.96
C LEU A 15 19.45 6.76 -0.47
N ILE A 16 19.58 8.03 -0.75
CA ILE A 16 19.37 8.61 -2.08
C ILE A 16 20.38 8.07 -3.08
N GLU A 17 21.65 7.97 -2.73
CA GLU A 17 22.68 7.39 -3.59
C GLU A 17 22.38 5.91 -3.88
N THR A 18 21.90 5.17 -2.91
CA THR A 18 21.48 3.79 -3.11
C THR A 18 20.34 3.70 -4.13
N TYR A 19 19.37 4.59 -4.04
CA TYR A 19 18.24 4.63 -4.99
C TYR A 19 18.66 5.03 -6.40
N ARG A 20 19.69 5.86 -6.52
CA ARG A 20 20.20 6.30 -7.83
C ARG A 20 21.03 5.25 -8.53
N THR A 21 21.70 4.39 -7.80
CA THR A 21 22.79 3.55 -8.33
C THR A 21 22.55 2.07 -8.24
N LYS A 22 21.65 1.60 -7.37
CA LYS A 22 21.51 0.18 -7.07
C LYS A 22 20.06 -0.30 -7.15
N GLY A 23 19.89 -1.51 -7.69
CA GLY A 23 18.64 -2.24 -7.68
C GLY A 23 17.62 -1.81 -8.71
N LEU A 24 16.56 -2.59 -8.80
CA LEU A 24 15.40 -2.26 -9.63
C LEU A 24 14.43 -1.43 -8.80
N ARG A 25 14.10 -0.23 -9.31
CA ARG A 25 13.22 0.70 -8.62
C ARG A 25 12.26 1.33 -9.61
N HIS A 26 11.14 1.82 -9.10
CA HIS A 26 10.20 2.56 -9.92
C HIS A 26 10.83 3.88 -10.40
N VAL A 27 10.54 4.25 -11.64
CA VAL A 27 11.06 5.48 -12.24
C VAL A 27 10.77 6.71 -11.38
N ARG A 28 9.59 6.75 -10.77
CA ARG A 28 9.21 7.86 -9.87
C ARG A 28 10.14 7.99 -8.68
N GLU A 29 10.49 6.88 -8.06
CA GLU A 29 11.40 6.85 -6.90
C GLU A 29 12.80 7.30 -7.30
N VAL A 30 13.30 6.80 -8.43
CA VAL A 30 14.61 7.17 -8.97
C VAL A 30 14.66 8.67 -9.30
N ASN A 31 13.62 9.20 -9.94
CA ASN A 31 13.54 10.62 -10.27
C ASN A 31 13.52 11.49 -9.02
N ARG A 32 12.78 11.10 -7.99
CA ARG A 32 12.77 11.81 -6.70
C ARG A 32 14.14 11.79 -6.04
N ALA A 33 14.85 10.67 -6.10
CA ALA A 33 16.23 10.57 -5.60
C ALA A 33 17.16 11.51 -6.35
N HIS A 34 17.06 11.60 -7.67
CA HIS A 34 17.84 12.55 -8.48
C HIS A 34 17.50 13.99 -8.14
N ILE A 35 16.22 14.31 -7.95
CA ILE A 35 15.78 15.66 -7.55
C ILE A 35 16.39 16.06 -6.20
N LEU A 36 16.30 15.20 -5.20
CA LEU A 36 16.83 15.48 -3.87
C LEU A 36 18.35 15.63 -3.89
N SER A 37 19.04 14.76 -4.62
CA SER A 37 20.49 14.86 -4.80
C SER A 37 20.90 16.17 -5.48
N ALA A 38 20.19 16.56 -6.53
CA ALA A 38 20.46 17.78 -7.26
C ALA A 38 20.22 19.04 -6.40
N LEU A 39 19.15 19.05 -5.62
CA LEU A 39 18.87 20.15 -4.69
C LEU A 39 19.94 20.26 -3.60
N ASP A 40 20.41 19.15 -3.08
CA ASP A 40 21.49 19.12 -2.09
C ASP A 40 22.80 19.69 -2.66
N ARG A 41 23.04 19.49 -3.95
CA ARG A 41 24.22 20.02 -4.66
C ARG A 41 24.06 21.49 -5.10
N GLY A 42 22.92 22.09 -4.82
CA GLY A 42 22.66 23.49 -5.21
C GLY A 42 22.31 23.71 -6.67
N ILE A 43 21.87 22.66 -7.36
CA ILE A 43 21.47 22.77 -8.77
C ILE A 43 20.12 23.47 -8.85
N SER A 44 19.94 24.38 -9.82
CA SER A 44 18.71 25.14 -9.96
C SER A 44 17.53 24.28 -10.44
N GLU A 45 16.31 24.70 -10.08
CA GLU A 45 15.08 24.02 -10.52
C GLU A 45 15.00 23.91 -12.04
N ALA A 46 15.38 24.97 -12.76
CA ALA A 46 15.37 24.99 -14.22
C ALA A 46 16.28 23.93 -14.83
N GLN A 47 17.46 23.75 -14.27
CA GLN A 47 18.40 22.71 -14.70
C GLN A 47 17.88 21.31 -14.41
N ILE A 48 17.30 21.10 -13.23
CA ILE A 48 16.69 19.81 -12.86
C ILE A 48 15.57 19.46 -13.83
N MET A 49 14.70 20.42 -14.14
CA MET A 49 13.59 20.23 -15.08
C MET A 49 14.10 19.83 -16.47
N ALA A 50 15.14 20.49 -16.93
CA ALA A 50 15.71 20.24 -18.25
C ALA A 50 16.38 18.86 -18.34
N VAL A 51 17.10 18.45 -17.30
CA VAL A 51 17.85 17.18 -17.30
C VAL A 51 16.93 15.98 -17.07
N LEU A 52 16.01 16.07 -16.12
CA LEU A 52 15.14 14.96 -15.75
C LEU A 52 13.83 14.92 -16.54
N GLY A 53 13.48 16.01 -17.21
CA GLY A 53 12.21 16.09 -17.93
C GLY A 53 10.99 16.12 -17.01
N VAL A 54 11.14 16.66 -15.81
CA VAL A 54 10.06 16.74 -14.80
C VAL A 54 9.54 18.16 -14.69
N GLY A 55 8.30 18.30 -14.20
CA GLY A 55 7.70 19.61 -13.97
C GLY A 55 8.14 20.23 -12.63
N ARG A 56 7.99 21.55 -12.51
CA ARG A 56 8.34 22.28 -11.28
C ARG A 56 7.58 21.78 -10.07
N MET A 57 6.31 21.40 -10.23
CA MET A 57 5.49 20.92 -9.13
C MET A 57 6.03 19.62 -8.51
N ILE A 58 6.61 18.75 -9.32
CA ILE A 58 7.22 17.51 -8.83
C ILE A 58 8.42 17.84 -7.94
N ILE A 59 9.23 18.79 -8.32
CA ILE A 59 10.39 19.25 -7.54
C ILE A 59 9.91 19.82 -6.21
N TRP A 60 8.90 20.67 -6.23
CA TRP A 60 8.34 21.27 -5.01
C TRP A 60 7.73 20.25 -4.07
N ARG A 61 6.96 19.31 -4.60
CA ARG A 61 6.35 18.24 -3.79
C ARG A 61 7.40 17.34 -3.16
N THR A 62 8.44 16.99 -3.90
CA THR A 62 9.53 16.15 -3.40
C THR A 62 10.30 16.87 -2.30
N ARG A 63 10.62 18.15 -2.48
CA ARG A 63 11.27 18.97 -1.47
C ARG A 63 10.43 19.11 -0.21
N ALA A 64 9.14 19.40 -0.37
CA ALA A 64 8.20 19.53 0.74
C ALA A 64 8.07 18.22 1.51
N ALA A 65 7.97 17.10 0.81
CA ALA A 65 7.91 15.77 1.42
C ALA A 65 9.17 15.45 2.22
N TYR A 66 10.34 15.81 1.70
CA TYR A 66 11.60 15.64 2.43
C TYR A 66 11.61 16.44 3.73
N ARG A 67 11.16 17.69 3.69
CA ARG A 67 11.09 18.55 4.88
C ARG A 67 10.08 18.04 5.89
N GLU A 68 9.02 17.40 5.44
CA GLU A 68 7.96 16.88 6.29
C GLU A 68 8.35 15.56 6.97
N GLY A 69 8.88 14.59 6.21
CA GLY A 69 9.10 13.22 6.69
C GLY A 69 10.46 12.62 6.42
N GLY A 70 11.40 13.38 5.85
CA GLY A 70 12.74 12.91 5.55
C GLY A 70 12.86 12.20 4.20
N ALA A 71 14.03 11.64 3.91
CA ALA A 71 14.35 11.03 2.62
C ALA A 71 13.46 9.83 2.30
N GLU A 72 13.26 8.95 3.24
CA GLU A 72 12.45 7.76 3.04
C GLU A 72 11.00 8.11 2.68
N TYR A 73 10.40 9.04 3.41
CA TYR A 73 9.06 9.53 3.13
C TYR A 73 8.96 10.20 1.75
N ALA A 74 9.97 10.98 1.37
CA ALA A 74 10.00 11.70 0.10
C ALA A 74 10.14 10.78 -1.11
N LEU A 75 10.85 9.65 -0.97
CA LEU A 75 11.12 8.72 -2.06
C LEU A 75 9.90 7.86 -2.42
N HIS A 76 9.10 7.49 -1.44
CA HIS A 76 7.98 6.56 -1.62
C HIS A 76 6.65 7.28 -1.85
N ASP A 77 5.80 6.66 -2.64
CA ASP A 77 4.42 7.12 -2.77
C ASP A 77 3.65 6.84 -1.49
N VAL A 78 2.83 7.82 -1.06
CA VAL A 78 1.91 7.61 0.04
C VAL A 78 0.84 6.62 -0.40
N ALA A 79 0.65 5.56 0.38
CA ALA A 79 -0.38 4.57 0.12
C ALA A 79 -1.75 5.26 0.14
N ARG A 80 -2.49 5.11 -0.95
CA ARG A 80 -3.85 5.66 -1.01
C ARG A 80 -4.78 4.73 -0.25
N PRO A 81 -5.68 5.27 0.60
CA PRO A 81 -6.71 4.44 1.17
C PRO A 81 -7.57 3.92 0.03
N GLY A 82 -7.60 2.60 -0.16
CA GLY A 82 -8.43 1.97 -1.17
C GLY A 82 -9.91 2.07 -0.80
N LYS A 83 -10.75 1.38 -1.57
CA LYS A 83 -12.16 1.25 -1.23
C LYS A 83 -12.29 0.69 0.19
N PRO A 84 -13.12 1.29 1.05
CA PRO A 84 -13.34 0.76 2.40
C PRO A 84 -13.81 -0.70 2.34
N ARG A 85 -13.33 -1.50 3.28
CA ARG A 85 -13.75 -2.91 3.36
C ARG A 85 -15.23 -2.97 3.70
N GLN A 86 -15.99 -3.68 2.88
CA GLN A 86 -17.42 -3.89 3.10
C GLN A 86 -17.65 -4.86 4.28
N TYR A 87 -16.78 -5.84 4.43
CA TYR A 87 -16.85 -6.83 5.48
C TYR A 87 -15.58 -6.75 6.34
N GLY A 88 -15.75 -6.51 7.63
CA GLY A 88 -14.65 -6.38 8.57
C GLY A 88 -14.19 -7.72 9.15
N THR A 89 -13.28 -7.63 10.10
CA THR A 89 -12.72 -8.78 10.81
C THR A 89 -13.81 -9.61 11.52
N ASP A 90 -14.86 -8.96 12.00
CA ASP A 90 -15.99 -9.62 12.67
C ASP A 90 -16.70 -10.59 11.73
N VAL A 91 -16.95 -10.16 10.49
CA VAL A 91 -17.60 -11.01 9.48
C VAL A 91 -16.68 -12.16 9.07
N GLU A 92 -15.39 -11.91 8.94
CA GLU A 92 -14.40 -12.97 8.67
C GLU A 92 -14.41 -14.03 9.76
N ALA A 93 -14.45 -13.62 11.02
CA ALA A 93 -14.50 -14.52 12.15
C ALA A 93 -15.80 -15.33 12.18
N GLN A 94 -16.94 -14.71 11.88
CA GLN A 94 -18.24 -15.38 11.82
C GLN A 94 -18.29 -16.43 10.72
N VAL A 95 -17.82 -16.11 9.53
CA VAL A 95 -17.76 -17.04 8.39
C VAL A 95 -16.82 -18.21 8.69
N SER A 96 -15.66 -17.94 9.28
CA SER A 96 -14.72 -18.99 9.69
C SER A 96 -15.31 -19.90 10.76
N ALA A 97 -16.01 -19.35 11.73
CA ALA A 97 -16.68 -20.12 12.76
C ALA A 97 -17.78 -21.04 12.18
N LEU A 98 -18.54 -20.55 11.21
CA LEU A 98 -19.53 -21.36 10.49
C LEU A 98 -18.88 -22.53 9.75
N ALA A 99 -17.78 -22.28 9.06
CA ALA A 99 -17.05 -23.30 8.32
C ALA A 99 -16.48 -24.39 9.24
N CYS A 100 -16.18 -24.05 10.49
CA CYS A 100 -15.69 -24.99 11.49
C CYS A 100 -16.80 -25.69 12.28
N SER A 101 -18.05 -25.27 12.13
CA SER A 101 -19.21 -25.88 12.81
C SER A 101 -19.73 -27.09 12.04
N LYS A 102 -20.69 -27.80 12.61
CA LYS A 102 -21.33 -28.91 11.91
C LYS A 102 -22.12 -28.44 10.70
N PRO A 103 -22.04 -29.13 9.54
CA PRO A 103 -22.89 -28.82 8.39
C PRO A 103 -24.38 -28.94 8.73
N PRO A 104 -25.26 -28.30 7.94
CA PRO A 104 -26.71 -28.43 8.12
C PRO A 104 -27.18 -29.88 8.01
N ALA A 105 -28.33 -30.17 8.58
CA ALA A 105 -28.94 -31.50 8.50
C ALA A 105 -29.06 -31.94 7.02
N GLY A 106 -28.62 -33.18 6.76
CA GLY A 106 -28.63 -33.73 5.40
C GLY A 106 -27.36 -33.49 4.58
N ALA A 107 -26.44 -32.69 5.09
CA ALA A 107 -25.14 -32.41 4.42
C ALA A 107 -24.00 -33.10 5.18
N LYS A 108 -23.09 -33.72 4.47
CA LYS A 108 -21.88 -34.36 5.05
C LYS A 108 -20.76 -33.36 5.30
N ARG A 109 -20.74 -32.28 4.57
CA ARG A 109 -19.71 -31.25 4.68
C ARG A 109 -20.25 -29.89 4.23
N TRP A 110 -19.55 -28.82 4.61
CA TRP A 110 -19.85 -27.51 4.11
C TRP A 110 -19.46 -27.35 2.64
N THR A 111 -20.36 -26.75 1.87
CA THR A 111 -20.07 -26.27 0.51
C THR A 111 -20.14 -24.74 0.53
N ILE A 112 -19.59 -24.09 -0.49
CA ILE A 112 -19.66 -22.62 -0.60
C ILE A 112 -21.11 -22.13 -0.65
N ALA A 113 -21.99 -22.87 -1.34
CA ALA A 113 -23.42 -22.53 -1.40
C ALA A 113 -24.10 -22.61 -0.03
N LEU A 114 -23.80 -23.65 0.76
CA LEU A 114 -24.33 -23.79 2.10
C LEU A 114 -23.81 -22.71 3.05
N LEU A 115 -22.52 -22.36 2.94
CA LEU A 115 -21.93 -21.28 3.72
C LEU A 115 -22.54 -19.93 3.37
N GLU A 116 -22.80 -19.66 2.12
CA GLU A 116 -23.50 -18.45 1.67
C GLU A 116 -24.85 -18.32 2.33
N GLN A 117 -25.67 -19.39 2.28
CA GLN A 117 -27.00 -19.39 2.88
C GLN A 117 -26.93 -19.20 4.40
N ALA A 118 -26.02 -19.90 5.07
CA ALA A 118 -25.86 -19.79 6.52
C ALA A 118 -25.37 -18.41 6.93
N ALA A 119 -24.43 -17.83 6.19
CA ALA A 119 -23.91 -16.48 6.45
C ALA A 119 -24.99 -15.41 6.26
N GLN A 120 -25.82 -15.54 5.21
CA GLN A 120 -26.90 -14.59 4.97
C GLN A 120 -27.98 -14.64 6.05
N ALA A 121 -28.16 -15.80 6.68
CA ALA A 121 -29.08 -15.98 7.81
C ALA A 121 -28.56 -15.39 9.12
N GLN A 122 -27.25 -15.12 9.22
CA GLN A 122 -26.65 -14.53 10.42
C GLN A 122 -26.95 -13.04 10.54
N ALA A 123 -27.34 -12.62 11.72
CA ALA A 123 -27.53 -11.20 12.01
C ALA A 123 -26.19 -10.45 11.89
N GLY A 124 -26.19 -9.32 11.22
CA GLY A 124 -25.01 -8.48 11.10
C GLY A 124 -24.10 -8.75 9.90
N ILE A 125 -24.29 -9.84 9.17
CA ILE A 125 -23.51 -10.12 7.95
C ILE A 125 -24.18 -9.51 6.72
N GLY A 126 -25.50 -9.62 6.61
CA GLY A 126 -26.25 -9.11 5.47
C GLY A 126 -26.05 -9.91 4.18
N PRO A 127 -26.34 -9.32 3.02
CA PRO A 127 -26.25 -10.02 1.73
C PRO A 127 -24.79 -10.23 1.32
N ILE A 128 -24.21 -11.37 1.66
CA ILE A 128 -22.86 -11.75 1.27
C ILE A 128 -22.92 -12.70 0.06
N SER A 129 -22.03 -12.53 -0.90
CA SER A 129 -21.95 -13.37 -2.09
C SER A 129 -21.05 -14.59 -1.87
N ARG A 130 -21.26 -15.62 -2.71
CA ARG A 130 -20.43 -16.83 -2.71
C ARG A 130 -18.96 -16.50 -2.90
N GLU A 131 -18.67 -15.59 -3.80
CA GLU A 131 -17.28 -15.18 -4.09
C GLU A 131 -16.63 -14.53 -2.88
N THR A 132 -17.36 -13.69 -2.14
CA THR A 132 -16.87 -13.07 -0.93
C THR A 132 -16.58 -14.12 0.14
N VAL A 133 -17.50 -15.07 0.35
CA VAL A 133 -17.32 -16.19 1.28
C VAL A 133 -16.05 -16.98 0.94
N ARG A 134 -15.87 -17.31 -0.34
CA ARG A 134 -14.69 -18.03 -0.83
C ARG A 134 -13.40 -17.27 -0.55
N ARG A 135 -13.39 -15.97 -0.80
CA ARG A 135 -12.21 -15.11 -0.54
C ARG A 135 -11.85 -15.05 0.94
N LEU A 136 -12.85 -14.91 1.80
CA LEU A 136 -12.61 -14.84 3.25
C LEU A 136 -12.03 -16.17 3.77
N LEU A 137 -12.56 -17.29 3.32
CA LEU A 137 -12.05 -18.61 3.70
C LEU A 137 -10.64 -18.87 3.17
N LYS A 138 -10.37 -18.49 1.92
CA LYS A 138 -9.04 -18.63 1.31
C LYS A 138 -8.00 -17.80 2.07
N LYS A 139 -8.35 -16.59 2.46
CA LYS A 139 -7.48 -15.71 3.25
C LYS A 139 -7.15 -16.34 4.60
N THR A 140 -8.15 -16.88 5.28
CA THR A 140 -7.97 -17.55 6.59
C THR A 140 -7.09 -18.79 6.47
N ALA A 141 -7.32 -19.62 5.46
CA ALA A 141 -6.51 -20.80 5.20
C ALA A 141 -5.05 -20.43 4.86
N SER A 142 -4.85 -19.39 4.08
CA SER A 142 -3.52 -18.88 3.73
C SER A 142 -2.75 -18.38 4.94
N SER A 143 -3.43 -17.66 5.87
CA SER A 143 -2.84 -17.20 7.12
C SER A 143 -2.41 -18.36 8.02
N ARG A 144 -3.21 -19.43 8.08
CA ARG A 144 -2.86 -20.63 8.85
C ARG A 144 -1.72 -21.42 8.24
N GLY A 145 -1.64 -21.44 6.92
CA GLY A 145 -0.56 -22.12 6.19
C GLY A 145 0.79 -21.42 6.25
N ALA A 146 0.82 -20.17 6.68
CA ALA A 146 2.04 -19.35 6.78
C ALA A 146 2.79 -19.53 8.11
N SER A 147 2.25 -20.30 9.04
CA SER A 147 2.88 -20.56 10.34
C SER A 147 4.01 -21.57 10.24
#